data_bb2f31138eb87842d3a1214bc6204dab
#
_entry.id   bb2f31138eb87842d3a1214bc6204dab
#
_cell.length_a   1.000
_cell.length_b   1.000
_cell.length_c   1.000
_cell.angle_alpha   90.00
_cell.angle_beta   90.00
_cell.angle_gamma   90.00
#
_symmetry.space_group_name_H-M   'P 1'
#
loop_
_entity.id
_entity.type
_entity.pdbx_description
1 polymer ?
#
loop_
_entity_poly.entity_id
_entity_poly.type
_entity_poly.pdbx_seq_one_letter_code
_entity_poly.pdbx_strand_id
1 'polypeptide(L)'
;MRELKGMKIQFREFNPFDLWIWLKFSTVPSAREKEYVEELFDSWFYLGKLGAFNAENLQVQETGLEISYMDYDADAYDKSLLALMHNKGDFEYQGEWARCWFDLGTSDAIALDILINALQQLGVEYVTIDEVYIGGENPDWPVEESESRSSFIYDN
;
A
#
# COMPACT_ATOMS: atom_id res chain seq x y z
N MET A 1 11.01 -25.91 -10.65
CA MET A 1 10.31 -24.68 -10.93
C MET A 1 9.54 -24.24 -9.69
N ARG A 2 9.65 -22.99 -9.39
CA ARG A 2 8.98 -22.47 -8.22
C ARG A 2 7.50 -22.25 -8.50
N GLU A 3 6.69 -22.75 -7.61
CA GLU A 3 5.26 -22.56 -7.73
C GLU A 3 4.91 -21.17 -7.26
N LEU A 4 4.08 -20.48 -8.04
CA LEU A 4 3.69 -19.13 -7.69
C LEU A 4 2.55 -19.20 -6.68
N LYS A 5 2.90 -18.97 -5.45
CA LYS A 5 1.91 -18.87 -4.42
C LYS A 5 1.44 -17.46 -4.32
N GLY A 6 0.15 -17.29 -4.34
CA GLY A 6 -0.39 -15.97 -4.15
C GLY A 6 -0.05 -15.44 -2.78
N MET A 7 0.19 -14.14 -2.72
CA MET A 7 0.37 -13.45 -1.47
C MET A 7 -1.00 -13.33 -0.80
N LYS A 8 -1.05 -13.64 0.48
CA LYS A 8 -2.32 -13.54 1.21
C LYS A 8 -2.53 -12.08 1.59
N ILE A 9 -3.63 -11.49 1.12
CA ILE A 9 -3.94 -10.11 1.42
C ILE A 9 -5.14 -10.07 2.34
N GLN A 10 -5.02 -9.37 3.44
CA GLN A 10 -6.10 -9.28 4.40
C GLN A 10 -6.35 -7.83 4.74
N PHE A 11 -7.56 -7.37 4.46
CA PHE A 11 -7.99 -6.04 4.86
C PHE A 11 -8.70 -6.12 6.18
N ARG A 12 -8.34 -5.24 7.09
CA ARG A 12 -9.02 -5.11 8.36
C ARG A 12 -9.55 -3.70 8.46
N GLU A 13 -10.39 -3.46 9.44
CA GLU A 13 -10.97 -2.14 9.60
C GLU A 13 -9.88 -1.11 9.79
N PHE A 14 -9.98 0.01 9.09
CA PHE A 14 -8.95 1.02 9.22
C PHE A 14 -9.49 2.41 8.94
N ASN A 15 -8.74 3.37 9.43
CA ASN A 15 -8.95 4.78 9.17
C ASN A 15 -7.84 5.22 8.21
N PRO A 16 -8.17 5.78 7.05
CA PRO A 16 -7.11 6.16 6.10
C PRO A 16 -6.10 7.13 6.66
N PHE A 17 -6.47 7.91 7.66
CA PHE A 17 -5.56 8.86 8.27
C PHE A 17 -4.66 8.22 9.31
N ASP A 18 -4.91 6.96 9.64
CA ASP A 18 -4.16 6.29 10.70
C ASP A 18 -4.14 4.80 10.36
N LEU A 19 -3.29 4.45 9.40
CA LEU A 19 -3.30 3.12 8.81
C LEU A 19 -1.98 2.42 9.03
N TRP A 20 -2.05 1.22 9.57
CA TRP A 20 -0.88 0.36 9.66
C TRP A 20 -0.94 -0.72 8.60
N ILE A 21 0.21 -1.01 8.00
CA ILE A 21 0.36 -2.10 7.04
C ILE A 21 1.45 -3.02 7.56
N TRP A 22 1.14 -4.31 7.68
CA TRP A 22 2.08 -5.34 8.12
C TRP A 22 2.40 -6.26 6.97
N LEU A 23 3.66 -6.66 6.88
CA LEU A 23 4.12 -7.65 5.91
C LEU A 23 4.74 -8.81 6.64
N LYS A 24 4.41 -10.02 6.20
CA LYS A 24 5.11 -11.21 6.69
C LYS A 24 5.91 -11.80 5.56
N PHE A 25 7.20 -11.96 5.80
CA PHE A 25 8.12 -12.55 4.83
C PHE A 25 8.24 -14.04 5.08
N SER A 26 8.65 -14.78 4.06
CA SER A 26 8.87 -16.22 4.22
C SER A 26 10.01 -16.51 5.17
N THR A 27 11.02 -15.66 5.17
CA THR A 27 12.15 -15.78 6.08
C THR A 27 12.48 -14.38 6.56
N VAL A 28 13.36 -14.30 7.55
CA VAL A 28 13.81 -12.99 8.03
C VAL A 28 14.42 -12.24 6.84
N PRO A 29 13.94 -11.04 6.53
CA PRO A 29 14.41 -10.34 5.34
C PRO A 29 15.86 -9.89 5.49
N SER A 30 16.60 -10.03 4.39
CA SER A 30 17.96 -9.53 4.34
C SER A 30 17.97 -8.02 4.22
N ALA A 31 19.15 -7.43 4.37
CA ALA A 31 19.27 -5.98 4.21
C ALA A 31 18.81 -5.54 2.83
N ARG A 32 19.16 -6.31 1.80
CA ARG A 32 18.76 -5.97 0.44
C ARG A 32 17.25 -6.09 0.25
N GLU A 33 16.66 -7.12 0.84
CA GLU A 33 15.22 -7.28 0.74
C GLU A 33 14.49 -6.15 1.42
N LYS A 34 15.00 -5.71 2.56
CA LYS A 34 14.42 -4.55 3.23
C LYS A 34 14.49 -3.32 2.34
N GLU A 35 15.61 -3.13 1.65
CA GLU A 35 15.75 -2.00 0.75
C GLU A 35 14.72 -2.03 -0.37
N TYR A 36 14.52 -3.21 -0.98
CA TYR A 36 13.53 -3.33 -2.03
C TYR A 36 12.14 -2.93 -1.54
N VAL A 37 11.78 -3.43 -0.38
CA VAL A 37 10.46 -3.15 0.18
C VAL A 37 10.32 -1.66 0.48
N GLU A 38 11.32 -1.10 1.14
CA GLU A 38 11.24 0.30 1.54
C GLU A 38 11.22 1.22 0.33
N GLU A 39 11.97 0.89 -0.70
CA GLU A 39 11.96 1.71 -1.92
C GLU A 39 10.60 1.64 -2.61
N LEU A 40 9.98 0.47 -2.61
CA LEU A 40 8.66 0.35 -3.21
C LEU A 40 7.66 1.24 -2.47
N PHE A 41 7.65 1.15 -1.15
CA PHE A 41 6.71 1.94 -0.36
C PHE A 41 7.02 3.43 -0.45
N ASP A 42 8.30 3.79 -0.48
CA ASP A 42 8.68 5.19 -0.61
C ASP A 42 8.22 5.76 -1.95
N SER A 43 8.43 5.01 -3.02
CA SER A 43 8.00 5.47 -4.34
C SER A 43 6.49 5.59 -4.42
N TRP A 44 5.80 4.58 -3.90
CA TRP A 44 4.34 4.59 -3.88
C TRP A 44 3.82 5.78 -3.08
N PHE A 45 4.40 6.01 -1.91
CA PHE A 45 3.96 7.11 -1.07
C PHE A 45 4.26 8.46 -1.73
N TYR A 46 5.43 8.58 -2.34
CA TYR A 46 5.80 9.82 -2.99
C TYR A 46 4.81 10.17 -4.10
N LEU A 47 4.47 9.19 -4.92
CA LEU A 47 3.48 9.42 -5.97
C LEU A 47 2.12 9.77 -5.39
N GLY A 48 1.76 9.11 -4.30
CA GLY A 48 0.50 9.44 -3.64
C GLY A 48 0.49 10.82 -3.06
N LYS A 49 1.64 11.27 -2.60
CA LYS A 49 1.76 12.63 -2.08
C LYS A 49 1.57 13.66 -3.18
N LEU A 50 1.88 13.29 -4.40
CA LEU A 50 1.67 14.16 -5.56
C LEU A 50 0.26 14.02 -6.15
N GLY A 51 -0.57 13.19 -5.53
CA GLY A 51 -1.95 13.04 -5.98
C GLY A 51 -2.14 12.12 -7.16
N ALA A 52 -1.18 11.23 -7.41
CA ALA A 52 -1.25 10.38 -8.58
C ALA A 52 -2.33 9.31 -8.48
N PHE A 53 -2.69 8.91 -7.26
CA PHE A 53 -3.56 7.75 -7.06
C PHE A 53 -4.97 8.14 -6.67
N ASN A 54 -5.55 9.06 -7.38
CA ASN A 54 -6.95 9.33 -7.17
C ASN A 54 -7.66 9.28 -8.51
N ALA A 55 -8.93 8.92 -8.46
CA ALA A 55 -9.67 8.64 -9.68
C ALA A 55 -9.74 9.85 -10.59
N GLU A 56 -9.88 11.02 -10.01
CA GLU A 56 -9.98 12.23 -10.81
C GLU A 56 -8.70 12.53 -11.56
N ASN A 57 -7.56 12.33 -10.89
CA ASN A 57 -6.28 12.51 -11.56
C ASN A 57 -6.08 11.52 -12.67
N LEU A 58 -6.47 10.28 -12.45
CA LEU A 58 -6.33 9.27 -13.47
C LEU A 58 -7.19 9.58 -14.68
N GLN A 59 -8.41 10.08 -14.44
CA GLN A 59 -9.26 10.47 -15.54
C GLN A 59 -8.66 11.61 -16.33
N VAL A 60 -8.11 12.58 -15.63
CA VAL A 60 -7.46 13.70 -16.30
C VAL A 60 -6.31 13.19 -17.15
N GLN A 61 -5.55 12.25 -16.63
CA GLN A 61 -4.43 11.70 -17.39
C GLN A 61 -4.90 10.95 -18.62
N GLU A 62 -5.98 10.20 -18.49
CA GLU A 62 -6.49 9.43 -19.62
C GLU A 62 -7.01 10.31 -20.74
N THR A 63 -7.64 11.41 -20.39
CA THR A 63 -8.18 12.32 -21.37
C THR A 63 -7.33 13.55 -21.55
N GLY A 64 -6.15 13.55 -20.93
CA GLY A 64 -5.38 14.78 -20.77
C GLY A 64 -5.06 15.49 -22.05
N LEU A 65 -4.74 14.74 -23.08
CA LEU A 65 -4.39 15.37 -24.35
C LEU A 65 -5.59 15.95 -25.05
N GLU A 66 -6.78 15.51 -24.68
CA GLU A 66 -8.00 16.01 -25.28
C GLU A 66 -8.54 17.22 -24.55
N ILE A 67 -8.10 17.42 -23.33
CA ILE A 67 -8.57 18.54 -22.54
C ILE A 67 -7.68 19.73 -22.84
N SER A 68 -8.26 20.71 -23.53
CA SER A 68 -7.49 21.91 -23.80
C SER A 68 -7.40 22.71 -22.51
N TYR A 69 -6.39 23.56 -22.45
CA TYR A 69 -6.21 24.40 -21.26
C TYR A 69 -7.39 25.31 -21.04
N MET A 70 -8.08 25.64 -22.09
CA MET A 70 -9.24 26.51 -21.97
C MET A 70 -10.42 25.81 -21.33
N ASP A 71 -10.45 24.50 -21.46
CA ASP A 71 -11.53 23.71 -20.88
C ASP A 71 -11.16 23.18 -19.51
N TYR A 72 -10.00 23.55 -19.02
CA TYR A 72 -9.55 23.04 -17.74
C TYR A 72 -10.49 23.45 -16.63
N ASP A 73 -10.93 22.45 -15.87
CA ASP A 73 -11.86 22.66 -14.77
C ASP A 73 -11.08 22.91 -13.49
N ALA A 74 -11.12 24.11 -13.00
CA ALA A 74 -10.40 24.46 -11.77
C ALA A 74 -10.89 23.66 -10.58
N ASP A 75 -12.18 23.34 -10.53
CA ASP A 75 -12.71 22.54 -9.44
C ASP A 75 -12.15 21.14 -9.46
N ALA A 76 -12.06 20.54 -10.65
CA ALA A 76 -11.49 19.20 -10.76
C ALA A 76 -10.02 19.22 -10.37
N TYR A 77 -9.32 20.26 -10.78
CA TYR A 77 -7.92 20.39 -10.42
C TYR A 77 -7.75 20.50 -8.90
N ASP A 78 -8.57 21.35 -8.29
CA ASP A 78 -8.50 21.53 -6.84
C ASP A 78 -8.81 20.23 -6.12
N LYS A 79 -9.82 19.51 -6.57
CA LYS A 79 -10.18 18.23 -5.96
C LYS A 79 -9.03 17.23 -6.09
N SER A 80 -8.41 17.17 -7.25
CA SER A 80 -7.30 16.28 -7.47
C SER A 80 -6.14 16.60 -6.54
N LEU A 81 -5.87 17.88 -6.36
CA LEU A 81 -4.79 18.27 -5.48
C LEU A 81 -5.07 17.97 -4.02
N LEU A 82 -6.35 17.95 -3.64
CA LEU A 82 -6.72 17.66 -2.26
C LEU A 82 -6.66 16.18 -1.94
N ALA A 83 -6.69 15.34 -2.97
CA ALA A 83 -6.66 13.89 -2.77
C ALA A 83 -5.21 13.42 -2.69
N LEU A 84 -4.54 13.76 -1.61
CA LEU A 84 -3.13 13.50 -1.42
C LEU A 84 -2.89 12.67 -0.19
N MET A 85 -1.82 11.87 -0.24
CA MET A 85 -1.30 11.24 0.96
C MET A 85 -0.59 12.29 1.81
N HIS A 86 -0.66 12.13 3.12
CA HIS A 86 -0.14 13.14 4.03
C HIS A 86 1.22 12.77 4.63
N ASN A 87 1.34 11.55 5.14
CA ASN A 87 2.54 11.23 5.89
C ASN A 87 2.75 9.72 5.98
N LYS A 88 3.96 9.33 6.33
CA LYS A 88 4.23 7.94 6.60
C LYS A 88 5.31 7.85 7.68
N GLY A 89 5.30 6.73 8.39
CA GLY A 89 6.35 6.47 9.36
C GLY A 89 7.50 5.73 8.75
N ASP A 90 8.39 5.27 9.60
CA ASP A 90 9.50 4.44 9.18
C ASP A 90 9.11 2.99 9.32
N PHE A 91 9.74 2.15 8.48
CA PHE A 91 9.53 0.72 8.60
C PHE A 91 10.16 0.20 9.89
N GLU A 92 9.44 -0.71 10.54
CA GLU A 92 9.91 -1.42 11.72
C GLU A 92 9.92 -2.90 11.39
N TYR A 93 10.92 -3.60 11.91
CA TYR A 93 11.11 -5.02 11.62
C TYR A 93 11.22 -5.82 12.90
N GLN A 94 10.63 -7.00 12.89
CA GLN A 94 10.76 -7.94 14.00
C GLN A 94 10.62 -9.35 13.45
N GLY A 95 11.74 -10.09 13.43
CA GLY A 95 11.73 -11.42 12.85
C GLY A 95 11.32 -11.40 11.40
N GLU A 96 10.31 -12.17 11.06
CA GLU A 96 9.83 -12.25 9.69
C GLU A 96 8.80 -11.19 9.38
N TRP A 97 8.60 -10.25 10.26
CA TRP A 97 7.55 -9.24 10.11
C TRP A 97 8.13 -7.85 9.89
N ALA A 98 7.38 -7.06 9.14
CA ALA A 98 7.65 -5.64 8.99
C ALA A 98 6.32 -4.90 9.09
N ARG A 99 6.40 -3.65 9.50
CA ARG A 99 5.20 -2.81 9.52
C ARG A 99 5.58 -1.37 9.29
N CYS A 100 4.61 -0.62 8.80
CA CYS A 100 4.82 0.81 8.55
C CYS A 100 3.49 1.52 8.69
N TRP A 101 3.54 2.70 9.23
CA TRP A 101 2.34 3.51 9.44
C TRP A 101 2.20 4.54 8.33
N PHE A 102 0.95 4.80 7.94
CA PHE A 102 0.64 5.73 6.87
C PHE A 102 -0.56 6.60 7.22
N ASP A 103 -0.48 7.84 6.80
CA ASP A 103 -1.63 8.74 6.74
C ASP A 103 -1.89 8.94 5.26
N LEU A 104 -2.87 8.23 4.74
CA LEU A 104 -3.17 8.26 3.31
C LEU A 104 -3.96 9.50 2.92
N GLY A 105 -4.36 10.28 3.92
CA GLY A 105 -5.11 11.49 3.65
C GLY A 105 -6.40 11.19 2.95
N THR A 106 -6.64 11.88 1.86
CA THR A 106 -7.87 11.73 1.10
C THR A 106 -7.66 10.97 -0.20
N SER A 107 -6.58 10.18 -0.26
CA SER A 107 -6.32 9.37 -1.44
C SER A 107 -7.43 8.33 -1.63
N ASP A 108 -7.69 8.00 -2.89
CA ASP A 108 -8.71 7.01 -3.21
C ASP A 108 -8.22 5.60 -2.92
N ALA A 109 -9.16 4.70 -2.79
CA ALA A 109 -8.86 3.30 -2.52
C ALA A 109 -7.98 2.68 -3.61
N ILE A 110 -7.99 3.26 -4.81
CA ILE A 110 -7.15 2.75 -5.89
C ILE A 110 -5.67 2.78 -5.51
N ALA A 111 -5.30 3.64 -4.56
CA ALA A 111 -3.91 3.68 -4.10
C ALA A 111 -3.51 2.35 -3.50
N LEU A 112 -4.41 1.71 -2.75
CA LEU A 112 -4.10 0.43 -2.14
C LEU A 112 -4.07 -0.69 -3.17
N ASP A 113 -4.93 -0.62 -4.18
CA ASP A 113 -4.88 -1.61 -5.25
C ASP A 113 -3.54 -1.57 -5.98
N ILE A 114 -3.04 -0.37 -6.23
CA ILE A 114 -1.77 -0.21 -6.91
C ILE A 114 -0.64 -0.73 -6.03
N LEU A 115 -0.70 -0.45 -4.73
CA LEU A 115 0.30 -0.96 -3.82
C LEU A 115 0.32 -2.49 -3.81
N ILE A 116 -0.85 -3.10 -3.74
CA ILE A 116 -0.94 -4.55 -3.71
C ILE A 116 -0.35 -5.15 -4.98
N ASN A 117 -0.69 -4.57 -6.13
CA ASN A 117 -0.12 -5.06 -7.38
C ASN A 117 1.40 -4.94 -7.40
N ALA A 118 1.91 -3.83 -6.90
CA ALA A 118 3.35 -3.63 -6.85
C ALA A 118 4.02 -4.64 -5.93
N LEU A 119 3.39 -4.91 -4.78
CA LEU A 119 3.95 -5.88 -3.85
C LEU A 119 3.95 -7.28 -4.46
N GLN A 120 2.91 -7.62 -5.20
CA GLN A 120 2.85 -8.93 -5.85
C GLN A 120 3.95 -9.06 -6.89
N GLN A 121 4.22 -8.01 -7.64
CA GLN A 121 5.31 -8.04 -8.60
C GLN A 121 6.66 -8.18 -7.91
N LEU A 122 6.84 -7.44 -6.84
CA LEU A 122 8.07 -7.54 -6.07
C LEU A 122 8.25 -8.95 -5.53
N GLY A 123 7.17 -9.57 -5.08
CA GLY A 123 7.21 -10.90 -4.51
C GLY A 123 7.59 -11.96 -5.52
N VAL A 124 7.30 -11.73 -6.78
CA VAL A 124 7.64 -12.70 -7.82
C VAL A 124 9.16 -12.72 -8.07
N GLU A 125 9.81 -11.56 -8.00
CA GLU A 125 11.17 -11.45 -8.50
C GLU A 125 12.23 -11.23 -7.42
N TYR A 126 11.89 -10.56 -6.34
CA TYR A 126 12.92 -10.06 -5.45
C TYR A 126 12.79 -10.47 -4.00
N VAL A 127 11.58 -10.48 -3.48
CA VAL A 127 11.35 -10.69 -2.05
C VAL A 127 10.12 -11.57 -1.87
N THR A 128 10.25 -12.63 -1.08
CA THR A 128 9.09 -13.49 -0.87
C THR A 128 8.27 -12.97 0.30
N ILE A 129 7.12 -12.43 -0.02
CA ILE A 129 6.17 -11.91 0.96
C ILE A 129 4.99 -12.86 1.00
N ASP A 130 4.74 -13.43 2.18
CA ASP A 130 3.68 -14.41 2.34
C ASP A 130 2.33 -13.75 2.61
N GLU A 131 2.32 -12.73 3.42
CA GLU A 131 1.07 -12.13 3.87
C GLU A 131 1.20 -10.63 3.99
N VAL A 132 0.11 -9.94 3.69
CA VAL A 132 0.00 -8.50 3.84
C VAL A 132 -1.27 -8.20 4.62
N TYR A 133 -1.16 -7.46 5.68
CA TYR A 133 -2.31 -7.04 6.48
C TYR A 133 -2.44 -5.53 6.36
N ILE A 134 -3.60 -5.09 5.93
CA ILE A 134 -3.87 -3.66 5.74
C ILE A 134 -4.96 -3.26 6.72
N GLY A 135 -4.59 -2.47 7.72
CA GLY A 135 -5.52 -2.01 8.72
C GLY A 135 -5.48 -2.82 10.00
N GLY A 136 -6.33 -2.43 10.94
CA GLY A 136 -6.38 -3.08 12.23
C GLY A 136 -5.29 -2.61 13.16
N GLU A 137 -5.27 -3.19 14.34
CA GLU A 137 -4.27 -2.90 15.35
C GLU A 137 -3.72 -4.19 15.88
N ASN A 138 -2.44 -4.21 16.11
CA ASN A 138 -1.75 -5.35 16.67
C ASN A 138 -0.97 -4.89 17.88
N PRO A 139 -1.60 -4.87 19.05
CA PRO A 139 -0.85 -4.50 20.26
C PRO A 139 0.27 -5.47 20.51
N ASP A 140 0.08 -6.73 20.14
CA ASP A 140 1.12 -7.75 20.33
C ASP A 140 1.78 -8.00 18.99
N TRP A 141 2.71 -7.20 18.69
CA TRP A 141 3.51 -7.31 17.47
C TRP A 141 4.69 -8.25 17.72
N PRO A 142 5.00 -9.16 16.81
CA PRO A 142 4.36 -9.31 15.50
C PRO A 142 2.97 -9.91 15.62
N VAL A 143 2.29 -10.02 14.49
CA VAL A 143 0.93 -10.51 14.46
C VAL A 143 0.91 -11.92 15.01
N GLU A 144 0.13 -12.15 16.06
CA GLU A 144 0.11 -13.41 16.73
C GLU A 144 -0.90 -14.38 16.14
N GLU A 145 -0.80 -15.63 16.56
CA GLU A 145 -1.70 -16.66 16.10
C GLU A 145 -3.14 -16.32 16.44
N SER A 146 -3.35 -15.69 17.58
CA SER A 146 -4.69 -15.28 17.97
C SER A 146 -5.26 -14.29 16.97
N GLU A 147 -4.41 -13.45 16.44
CA GLU A 147 -4.84 -12.52 15.40
C GLU A 147 -5.14 -13.27 14.12
N SER A 148 -4.37 -14.32 13.86
CA SER A 148 -4.60 -15.12 12.68
C SER A 148 -5.98 -15.75 12.68
N ARG A 149 -6.51 -16.04 13.84
CA ARG A 149 -7.84 -16.63 13.90
C ARG A 149 -8.90 -15.71 13.34
N SER A 150 -8.70 -14.42 13.48
CA SER A 150 -9.62 -13.48 12.85
C SER A 150 -9.54 -13.57 11.36
N SER A 151 -8.44 -14.03 10.85
CA SER A 151 -8.25 -14.07 9.42
C SER A 151 -9.03 -15.17 8.74
N PHE A 152 -9.67 -16.05 9.48
CA PHE A 152 -10.53 -17.05 8.88
C PHE A 152 -11.56 -16.43 7.97
N ILE A 153 -11.97 -15.25 8.33
CA ILE A 153 -12.96 -14.54 7.56
C ILE A 153 -12.42 -14.26 6.17
N TYR A 154 -11.11 -14.14 6.05
CA TYR A 154 -10.47 -13.72 4.82
C TYR A 154 -9.81 -14.85 4.08
N ASP A 155 -9.86 -16.01 4.65
CA ASP A 155 -9.17 -17.13 4.12
C ASP A 155 -9.95 -17.67 2.96
N ASN A 156 -9.69 -17.20 1.83
CA ASN A 156 -10.45 -17.59 0.66
C ASN A 156 -9.57 -18.05 -0.44
#